data_f28c6569c5b2b70d02146ea8308ec1ba
#
_entry.id   f28c6569c5b2b70d02146ea8308ec1ba
#
_cell.length_a   1.000
_cell.length_b   1.000
_cell.length_c   1.000
_cell.angle_alpha   90.00
_cell.angle_beta   90.00
_cell.angle_gamma   90.00
#
_symmetry.space_group_name_H-M   'P 1'
#
loop_
_entity.id
_entity.type
_entity.pdbx_description
1 polymer ?
#
loop_
_entity_poly.entity_id
_entity_poly.type
_entity_poly.pdbx_seq_one_letter_code
_entity_poly.pdbx_strand_id
1 'polypeptide(L)'
;MKLLLVEDDINLGNILKRQMEEKGIAVTLCGTGRQCTELIYSGTDIDIMVLDWMLPDMSGLDILNQLYFDRISIPVIMLTALGTLENKTAAFSLGADDYVVKPFEPDELLARIFALYRRANKIHSFDYAYGDVEYLIDSHTIRHGDQAVQLTNREAQLFELLLRSAGQLVTHDEIIEAIWGLNSNVGNGNILNYVYFLRNRLKTINSRLVIKGVYGSGYTLVDEGEKTKV
;
A
#
# COMPACT_ATOMS: atom_id res chain seq x y z
N MET A 1 13.76 -6.51 4.56
CA MET A 1 13.82 -5.26 3.77
C MET A 1 15.12 -4.55 4.08
N LYS A 2 15.88 -4.18 3.06
CA LYS A 2 17.16 -3.46 3.13
C LYS A 2 16.94 -2.02 2.67
N LEU A 3 17.07 -1.08 3.58
CA LEU A 3 16.82 0.35 3.33
C LEU A 3 18.15 1.09 3.29
N LEU A 4 18.35 1.89 2.26
CA LEU A 4 19.41 2.89 2.21
C LEU A 4 18.83 4.24 2.65
N LEU A 5 19.28 4.76 3.79
CA LEU A 5 18.92 6.07 4.31
C LEU A 5 20.06 7.05 4.04
N VAL A 6 19.78 8.11 3.28
CA VAL A 6 20.76 9.15 2.91
C VAL A 6 20.31 10.46 3.55
N GLU A 7 20.99 10.85 4.62
CA GLU A 7 20.64 12.00 5.47
C GLU A 7 21.91 12.56 6.09
N ASP A 8 22.18 13.84 5.90
CA ASP A 8 23.39 14.51 6.41
C ASP A 8 23.29 14.94 7.87
N ASP A 9 22.08 15.16 8.38
CA ASP A 9 21.87 15.35 9.81
C ASP A 9 22.06 14.03 10.55
N ILE A 10 23.25 13.89 11.18
CA ILE A 10 23.66 12.69 11.91
C ILE A 10 22.65 12.33 13.02
N ASN A 11 22.05 13.33 13.69
CA ASN A 11 21.11 13.08 14.78
C ASN A 11 19.78 12.53 14.22
N LEU A 12 19.23 13.17 13.20
CA LEU A 12 18.02 12.72 12.54
C LEU A 12 18.23 11.33 11.91
N GLY A 13 19.34 11.14 11.18
CA GLY A 13 19.68 9.87 10.57
C GLY A 13 19.76 8.72 11.56
N ASN A 14 20.40 8.92 12.72
CA ASN A 14 20.50 7.89 13.76
C ASN A 14 19.15 7.60 14.44
N ILE A 15 18.31 8.62 14.68
CA ILE A 15 16.98 8.43 15.24
C ILE A 15 16.12 7.59 14.28
N LEU A 16 16.09 7.96 13.01
CA LEU A 16 15.32 7.24 11.98
C LEU A 16 15.84 5.80 11.83
N LYS A 17 17.17 5.62 11.73
CA LYS A 17 17.77 4.29 11.64
C LYS A 17 17.33 3.41 12.78
N ARG A 18 17.45 3.87 14.02
CA ARG A 18 17.05 3.09 15.20
C ARG A 18 15.58 2.69 15.16
N GLN A 19 14.68 3.64 14.86
CA GLN A 19 13.24 3.37 14.82
C GLN A 19 12.86 2.35 13.71
N MET A 20 13.54 2.42 12.58
CA MET A 20 13.35 1.48 11.48
C MET A 20 13.91 0.10 11.81
N GLU A 21 15.07 0.02 12.46
CA GLU A 21 15.66 -1.24 12.92
C GLU A 21 14.80 -1.93 13.98
N GLU A 22 14.15 -1.18 14.87
CA GLU A 22 13.15 -1.70 15.83
C GLU A 22 11.93 -2.34 15.14
N LYS A 23 11.65 -1.97 13.88
CA LYS A 23 10.60 -2.56 13.02
C LYS A 23 11.12 -3.69 12.12
N GLY A 24 12.36 -4.15 12.30
CA GLY A 24 12.96 -5.25 11.55
C GLY A 24 13.48 -4.85 10.15
N ILE A 25 13.74 -3.57 9.91
CA ILE A 25 14.32 -3.06 8.67
C ILE A 25 15.85 -3.01 8.83
N ALA A 26 16.59 -3.62 7.91
CA ALA A 26 18.05 -3.47 7.88
C ALA A 26 18.40 -2.12 7.23
N VAL A 27 18.94 -1.18 8.01
CA VAL A 27 19.22 0.20 7.55
C VAL A 27 20.71 0.44 7.38
N THR A 28 21.10 0.84 6.16
CA THR A 28 22.41 1.44 5.89
C THR A 28 22.26 2.95 5.83
N LEU A 29 22.98 3.68 6.69
CA LEU A 29 22.95 5.14 6.77
C LEU A 29 24.18 5.72 6.06
N CYS A 30 23.94 6.69 5.17
CA CYS A 30 24.93 7.51 4.49
C CYS A 30 24.70 8.99 4.80
N GLY A 31 25.76 9.75 5.08
CA GLY A 31 25.69 11.18 5.33
C GLY A 31 26.03 12.04 4.11
N THR A 32 26.41 11.44 2.97
CA THR A 32 26.83 12.16 1.75
C THR A 32 26.36 11.46 0.49
N GLY A 33 26.19 12.21 -0.59
CA GLY A 33 25.83 11.67 -1.89
C GLY A 33 26.90 10.74 -2.47
N ARG A 34 28.17 11.02 -2.22
CA ARG A 34 29.30 10.13 -2.61
C ARG A 34 29.17 8.77 -1.95
N GLN A 35 28.95 8.71 -0.63
CA GLN A 35 28.76 7.43 0.06
C GLN A 35 27.56 6.66 -0.50
N CYS A 36 26.47 7.36 -0.81
CA CYS A 36 25.28 6.78 -1.42
C CYS A 36 25.61 6.16 -2.78
N THR A 37 26.22 6.91 -3.69
CA THR A 37 26.58 6.44 -5.02
C THR A 37 27.59 5.29 -4.98
N GLU A 38 28.62 5.35 -4.14
CA GLU A 38 29.59 4.27 -3.95
C GLU A 38 28.91 2.96 -3.54
N LEU A 39 27.92 3.02 -2.60
CA LEU A 39 27.18 1.84 -2.18
C LEU A 39 26.31 1.27 -3.31
N ILE A 40 25.62 2.12 -4.04
CA ILE A 40 24.76 1.70 -5.16
C ILE A 40 25.59 1.02 -6.24
N TYR A 41 26.71 1.63 -6.65
CA TYR A 41 27.57 1.09 -7.72
C TYR A 41 28.44 -0.09 -7.27
N SER A 42 28.60 -0.33 -5.96
CA SER A 42 29.26 -1.54 -5.46
C SER A 42 28.43 -2.81 -5.63
N GLY A 43 27.16 -2.67 -6.08
CA GLY A 43 26.23 -3.79 -6.21
C GLY A 43 25.59 -4.19 -4.88
N THR A 44 25.58 -3.29 -3.88
CA THR A 44 24.87 -3.52 -2.62
C THR A 44 23.38 -3.69 -2.90
N ASP A 45 22.80 -4.73 -2.34
CA ASP A 45 21.38 -5.05 -2.50
C ASP A 45 20.55 -4.09 -1.65
N ILE A 46 19.74 -3.25 -2.33
CA ILE A 46 18.92 -2.18 -1.76
C ILE A 46 17.49 -2.37 -2.26
N ASP A 47 16.56 -2.58 -1.32
CA ASP A 47 15.14 -2.73 -1.62
C ASP A 47 14.43 -1.39 -1.81
N ILE A 48 14.87 -0.35 -1.07
CA ILE A 48 14.26 0.98 -1.06
C ILE A 48 15.29 2.01 -0.59
N MET A 49 15.21 3.23 -1.09
CA MET A 49 16.03 4.34 -0.68
C MET A 49 15.17 5.49 -0.13
N VAL A 50 15.61 6.06 0.99
CA VAL A 50 15.14 7.35 1.52
C VAL A 50 16.27 8.34 1.32
N LEU A 51 16.05 9.40 0.54
CA LEU A 51 17.06 10.29 0.04
C LEU A 51 16.75 11.74 0.41
N ASP A 52 17.62 12.38 1.20
CA ASP A 52 17.48 13.81 1.42
C ASP A 52 17.77 14.58 0.11
N TRP A 53 17.01 15.63 -0.08
CA TRP A 53 17.19 16.55 -1.18
C TRP A 53 18.52 17.32 -1.07
N MET A 54 18.85 17.78 0.16
CA MET A 54 20.02 18.63 0.42
C MET A 54 21.10 17.83 1.12
N LEU A 55 22.13 17.44 0.38
CA LEU A 55 23.33 16.80 0.92
C LEU A 55 24.52 17.75 0.80
N PRO A 56 25.57 17.59 1.63
CA PRO A 56 26.67 18.54 1.70
C PRO A 56 27.55 18.58 0.45
N ASP A 57 27.55 17.52 -0.35
CA ASP A 57 28.47 17.35 -1.51
C ASP A 57 27.74 17.37 -2.85
N MET A 58 26.45 17.02 -2.91
CA MET A 58 25.61 17.06 -4.12
C MET A 58 24.13 17.10 -3.76
N SER A 59 23.28 17.45 -4.70
CA SER A 59 21.83 17.40 -4.50
C SER A 59 21.31 15.96 -4.59
N GLY A 60 20.32 15.61 -3.77
CA GLY A 60 19.59 14.35 -3.94
C GLY A 60 18.96 14.18 -5.32
N LEU A 61 18.57 15.29 -5.97
CA LEU A 61 18.10 15.27 -7.37
C LEU A 61 19.20 14.85 -8.35
N ASP A 62 20.46 15.22 -8.12
CA ASP A 62 21.57 14.82 -8.99
C ASP A 62 21.77 13.31 -8.92
N ILE A 63 21.65 12.72 -7.70
CA ILE A 63 21.70 11.28 -7.49
C ILE A 63 20.53 10.61 -8.23
N LEU A 64 19.31 11.10 -8.05
CA LEU A 64 18.13 10.56 -8.70
C LEU A 64 18.24 10.60 -10.24
N ASN A 65 18.74 11.71 -10.78
CA ASN A 65 18.99 11.89 -12.19
C ASN A 65 20.05 10.91 -12.72
N GLN A 66 21.12 10.68 -11.96
CA GLN A 66 22.15 9.70 -12.30
C GLN A 66 21.60 8.28 -12.34
N LEU A 67 20.79 7.88 -11.34
CA LEU A 67 20.11 6.56 -11.32
C LEU A 67 19.21 6.38 -12.54
N TYR A 68 18.46 7.42 -12.91
CA TYR A 68 17.61 7.41 -14.09
C TYR A 68 18.40 7.17 -15.39
N PHE A 69 19.52 7.88 -15.60
CA PHE A 69 20.37 7.71 -16.78
C PHE A 69 21.02 6.33 -16.83
N ASP A 70 21.46 5.81 -15.68
CA ASP A 70 22.14 4.52 -15.58
C ASP A 70 21.13 3.34 -15.55
N ARG A 71 19.84 3.62 -15.63
CA ARG A 71 18.73 2.64 -15.59
C ARG A 71 18.75 1.76 -14.32
N ILE A 72 19.18 2.34 -13.21
CA ILE A 72 19.14 1.71 -11.89
C ILE A 72 17.76 1.95 -11.29
N SER A 73 17.00 0.87 -11.12
CA SER A 73 15.61 0.94 -10.60
C SER A 73 15.59 0.59 -9.12
N ILE A 74 15.82 1.58 -8.28
CA ILE A 74 15.62 1.50 -6.84
C ILE A 74 14.43 2.39 -6.50
N PRO A 75 13.43 1.91 -5.75
CA PRO A 75 12.33 2.76 -5.27
C PRO A 75 12.82 3.85 -4.33
N VAL A 76 12.44 5.11 -4.59
CA VAL A 76 12.97 6.28 -3.88
C VAL A 76 11.89 7.12 -3.24
N ILE A 77 12.03 7.38 -1.93
CA ILE A 77 11.29 8.43 -1.21
C ILE A 77 12.24 9.61 -0.99
N MET A 78 11.87 10.78 -1.52
CA MET A 78 12.62 12.01 -1.27
C MET A 78 12.23 12.64 0.07
N LEU A 79 13.22 13.02 0.88
CA LEU A 79 13.04 13.92 2.03
C LEU A 79 13.35 15.35 1.60
N THR A 80 12.50 16.30 1.92
CA THR A 80 12.72 17.68 1.48
C THR A 80 12.21 18.71 2.50
N ALA A 81 12.97 19.77 2.72
CA ALA A 81 12.50 20.97 3.41
C ALA A 81 11.63 21.87 2.50
N LEU A 82 11.61 21.62 1.19
CA LEU A 82 11.00 22.46 0.17
C LEU A 82 9.65 21.86 -0.27
N GLY A 83 8.56 22.31 0.36
CA GLY A 83 7.20 21.84 0.04
C GLY A 83 6.55 22.48 -1.19
N THR A 84 7.29 23.19 -2.06
CA THR A 84 6.71 23.85 -3.24
C THR A 84 6.31 22.85 -4.31
N LEU A 85 5.26 23.19 -5.07
CA LEU A 85 4.75 22.34 -6.15
C LEU A 85 5.81 22.07 -7.23
N GLU A 86 6.65 23.06 -7.53
CA GLU A 86 7.73 22.98 -8.52
C GLU A 86 8.76 21.91 -8.16
N ASN A 87 9.20 21.86 -6.90
CA ASN A 87 10.18 20.89 -6.44
C ASN A 87 9.60 19.46 -6.44
N LYS A 88 8.34 19.30 -6.04
CA LYS A 88 7.64 18.02 -6.10
C LYS A 88 7.57 17.48 -7.53
N THR A 89 7.18 18.35 -8.46
CA THR A 89 7.09 17.99 -9.89
C THR A 89 8.46 17.59 -10.46
N ALA A 90 9.53 18.30 -10.08
CA ALA A 90 10.90 17.97 -10.51
C ALA A 90 11.33 16.58 -10.01
N ALA A 91 11.11 16.26 -8.72
CA ALA A 91 11.44 14.95 -8.15
C ALA A 91 10.69 13.80 -8.85
N PHE A 92 9.38 13.94 -9.06
CA PHE A 92 8.60 12.93 -9.76
C PHE A 92 9.01 12.76 -11.23
N SER A 93 9.36 13.85 -11.92
CA SER A 93 9.83 13.79 -13.32
C SER A 93 11.16 13.05 -13.47
N LEU A 94 11.97 13.02 -12.41
CA LEU A 94 13.25 12.30 -12.36
C LEU A 94 13.14 10.88 -11.76
N GLY A 95 11.92 10.42 -11.47
CA GLY A 95 11.69 9.04 -11.05
C GLY A 95 11.59 8.81 -9.55
N ALA A 96 11.41 9.85 -8.72
CA ALA A 96 11.02 9.65 -7.33
C ALA A 96 9.62 9.02 -7.25
N ASP A 97 9.45 8.02 -6.40
CA ASP A 97 8.17 7.30 -6.23
C ASP A 97 7.26 7.96 -5.19
N ASP A 98 7.84 8.64 -4.20
CA ASP A 98 7.12 9.41 -3.19
C ASP A 98 8.03 10.52 -2.63
N TYR A 99 7.45 11.44 -1.84
CA TYR A 99 8.21 12.45 -1.12
C TYR A 99 7.58 12.75 0.24
N VAL A 100 8.43 13.20 1.19
CA VAL A 100 8.03 13.60 2.54
C VAL A 100 8.64 14.95 2.85
N VAL A 101 7.81 15.88 3.33
CA VAL A 101 8.25 17.24 3.67
C VAL A 101 8.70 17.30 5.12
N LYS A 102 9.90 17.84 5.37
CA LYS A 102 10.38 18.12 6.73
C LYS A 102 9.70 19.41 7.28
N PRO A 103 9.26 19.42 8.55
CA PRO A 103 9.31 18.34 9.53
C PRO A 103 8.20 17.30 9.29
N PHE A 104 8.46 16.04 9.61
CA PHE A 104 7.54 14.91 9.48
C PHE A 104 7.53 14.05 10.74
N GLU A 105 6.46 13.31 10.93
CA GLU A 105 6.41 12.28 11.98
C GLU A 105 7.06 10.99 11.48
N PRO A 106 7.94 10.35 12.27
CA PRO A 106 8.61 9.10 11.86
C PRO A 106 7.66 7.99 11.43
N ASP A 107 6.50 7.88 12.06
CA ASP A 107 5.48 6.89 11.70
C ASP A 107 4.88 7.15 10.31
N GLU A 108 4.80 8.43 9.87
CA GLU A 108 4.39 8.77 8.50
C GLU A 108 5.42 8.24 7.49
N LEU A 109 6.71 8.50 7.72
CA LEU A 109 7.77 8.02 6.85
C LEU A 109 7.78 6.50 6.78
N LEU A 110 7.66 5.81 7.92
CA LEU A 110 7.57 4.35 7.98
C LEU A 110 6.38 3.79 7.18
N ALA A 111 5.20 4.39 7.31
CA ALA A 111 4.02 3.97 6.56
C ALA A 111 4.25 4.08 5.04
N ARG A 112 4.89 5.16 4.58
CA ARG A 112 5.24 5.38 3.16
C ARG A 112 6.29 4.39 2.67
N ILE A 113 7.33 4.12 3.47
CA ILE A 113 8.36 3.11 3.17
C ILE A 113 7.71 1.75 2.94
N PHE A 114 6.84 1.29 3.85
CA PHE A 114 6.17 0.01 3.69
C PHE A 114 5.23 -0.02 2.48
N ALA A 115 4.49 1.06 2.22
CA ALA A 115 3.62 1.15 1.06
C ALA A 115 4.41 1.08 -0.25
N LEU A 116 5.53 1.79 -0.35
CA LEU A 116 6.38 1.78 -1.54
C LEU A 116 7.08 0.42 -1.72
N TYR A 117 7.62 -0.17 -0.64
CA TYR A 117 8.25 -1.49 -0.68
C TYR A 117 7.30 -2.58 -1.20
N ARG A 118 6.04 -2.58 -0.73
CA ARG A 118 5.01 -3.50 -1.25
C ARG A 118 4.78 -3.32 -2.74
N ARG A 119 4.63 -2.07 -3.21
CA ARG A 119 4.43 -1.76 -4.64
C ARG A 119 5.60 -2.21 -5.52
N ALA A 120 6.82 -1.90 -5.10
CA ALA A 120 8.03 -2.17 -5.86
C ALA A 120 8.33 -3.68 -6.01
N ASN A 121 8.13 -4.42 -4.93
CA ASN A 121 8.44 -5.86 -4.93
C ASN A 121 7.32 -6.73 -5.49
N LYS A 122 6.21 -6.12 -5.98
CA LYS A 122 5.01 -6.87 -6.33
C LYS A 122 4.66 -7.90 -5.24
N ILE A 123 5.07 -7.60 -4.00
CA ILE A 123 4.58 -8.33 -2.84
C ILE A 123 3.12 -7.91 -2.77
N HIS A 124 2.30 -8.66 -3.50
CA HIS A 124 0.91 -8.74 -3.21
C HIS A 124 0.85 -9.35 -1.81
N SER A 125 1.03 -8.52 -0.77
CA SER A 125 0.52 -8.89 0.53
C SER A 125 -0.97 -9.04 0.26
N PHE A 126 -1.41 -10.28 0.18
CA PHE A 126 -2.82 -10.57 0.28
C PHE A 126 -3.19 -10.06 1.65
N ASP A 127 -3.77 -8.89 1.71
CA ASP A 127 -4.19 -8.34 2.99
C ASP A 127 -5.26 -9.26 3.57
N TYR A 128 -6.00 -9.94 2.68
CA TYR A 128 -6.95 -10.99 3.03
C TYR A 128 -6.98 -12.10 1.97
N ALA A 129 -6.95 -13.35 2.42
CA ALA A 129 -7.30 -14.51 1.62
C ALA A 129 -8.47 -15.25 2.29
N TYR A 130 -9.50 -15.58 1.52
CA TYR A 130 -10.62 -16.39 2.00
C TYR A 130 -11.14 -17.26 0.86
N GLY A 131 -11.29 -18.56 1.14
CA GLY A 131 -11.64 -19.55 0.13
C GLY A 131 -10.59 -19.60 -0.99
N ASP A 132 -11.03 -19.33 -2.22
CA ASP A 132 -10.20 -19.31 -3.42
C ASP A 132 -9.85 -17.87 -3.90
N VAL A 133 -10.18 -16.85 -3.11
CA VAL A 133 -9.96 -15.45 -3.46
C VAL A 133 -8.89 -14.81 -2.61
N GLU A 134 -8.05 -14.03 -3.27
CA GLU A 134 -7.07 -13.13 -2.70
C GLU A 134 -7.56 -11.70 -2.94
N TYR A 135 -7.51 -10.87 -1.90
CA TYR A 135 -7.89 -9.46 -1.97
C TYR A 135 -6.69 -8.55 -1.70
N LEU A 136 -6.46 -7.61 -2.61
CA LEU A 136 -5.39 -6.63 -2.58
C LEU A 136 -6.01 -5.28 -2.17
N ILE A 137 -5.85 -4.84 -0.93
CA ILE A 137 -6.46 -3.62 -0.40
C ILE A 137 -5.99 -2.39 -1.18
N ASP A 138 -4.68 -2.22 -1.38
CA ASP A 138 -4.09 -1.02 -2.00
C ASP A 138 -4.65 -0.74 -3.40
N SER A 139 -4.97 -1.77 -4.16
CA SER A 139 -5.51 -1.66 -5.53
C SER A 139 -7.01 -1.95 -5.63
N HIS A 140 -7.66 -2.26 -4.51
CA HIS A 140 -9.04 -2.75 -4.47
C HIS A 140 -9.30 -3.90 -5.45
N THR A 141 -8.35 -4.85 -5.56
CA THR A 141 -8.42 -5.92 -6.56
C THR A 141 -8.69 -7.26 -5.88
N ILE A 142 -9.69 -7.99 -6.39
CA ILE A 142 -9.90 -9.39 -6.06
C ILE A 142 -9.28 -10.27 -7.14
N ARG A 143 -8.62 -11.36 -6.72
CA ARG A 143 -7.94 -12.29 -7.62
C ARG A 143 -8.26 -13.73 -7.27
N HIS A 144 -8.38 -14.56 -8.31
CA HIS A 144 -8.43 -16.02 -8.23
C HIS A 144 -7.56 -16.62 -9.34
N GLY A 145 -6.43 -17.24 -8.97
CA GLY A 145 -5.41 -17.70 -9.92
C GLY A 145 -4.89 -16.55 -10.79
N ASP A 146 -4.97 -16.71 -12.10
CA ASP A 146 -4.53 -15.70 -13.07
C ASP A 146 -5.60 -14.64 -13.39
N GLN A 147 -6.81 -14.79 -12.86
CA GLN A 147 -7.91 -13.86 -13.10
C GLN A 147 -7.99 -12.81 -11.98
N ALA A 148 -8.11 -11.55 -12.37
CA ALA A 148 -8.23 -10.44 -11.45
C ALA A 148 -9.26 -9.42 -11.92
N VAL A 149 -9.96 -8.78 -10.98
CA VAL A 149 -10.90 -7.70 -11.27
C VAL A 149 -10.80 -6.62 -10.19
N GLN A 150 -10.74 -5.37 -10.63
CA GLN A 150 -10.69 -4.21 -9.75
C GLN A 150 -12.10 -3.83 -9.29
N LEU A 151 -12.24 -3.51 -8.01
CA LEU A 151 -13.45 -3.02 -7.38
C LEU A 151 -13.47 -1.49 -7.35
N THR A 152 -14.64 -0.90 -7.41
CA THR A 152 -14.83 0.51 -7.06
C THR A 152 -14.67 0.70 -5.54
N ASN A 153 -14.43 1.93 -5.07
CA ASN A 153 -14.25 2.21 -3.64
C ASN A 153 -15.39 1.67 -2.76
N ARG A 154 -16.63 1.76 -3.22
CA ARG A 154 -17.80 1.27 -2.47
C ARG A 154 -17.93 -0.26 -2.52
N GLU A 155 -17.63 -0.87 -3.66
CA GLU A 155 -17.55 -2.35 -3.77
C GLU A 155 -16.45 -2.88 -2.84
N ALA A 156 -15.29 -2.21 -2.79
CA ALA A 156 -14.17 -2.57 -1.94
C ALA A 156 -14.53 -2.49 -0.45
N GLN A 157 -15.12 -1.39 0.01
CA GLN A 157 -15.57 -1.23 1.40
C GLN A 157 -16.54 -2.32 1.83
N LEU A 158 -17.54 -2.65 0.98
CA LEU A 158 -18.47 -3.73 1.27
C LEU A 158 -17.78 -5.09 1.27
N PHE A 159 -16.91 -5.35 0.31
CA PHE A 159 -16.18 -6.62 0.21
C PHE A 159 -15.27 -6.83 1.42
N GLU A 160 -14.54 -5.81 1.85
CA GLU A 160 -13.68 -5.86 3.04
C GLU A 160 -14.47 -6.17 4.32
N LEU A 161 -15.63 -5.52 4.49
CA LEU A 161 -16.51 -5.77 5.64
C LEU A 161 -16.97 -7.22 5.67
N LEU A 162 -17.46 -7.73 4.53
CA LEU A 162 -17.89 -9.11 4.39
C LEU A 162 -16.75 -10.12 4.57
N LEU A 163 -15.56 -9.77 4.11
CA LEU A 163 -14.37 -10.61 4.19
C LEU A 163 -13.85 -10.73 5.64
N ARG A 164 -13.83 -9.62 6.38
CA ARG A 164 -13.50 -9.62 7.82
C ARG A 164 -14.46 -10.43 8.67
N SER A 165 -15.71 -10.50 8.23
CA SER A 165 -16.79 -11.25 8.89
C SER A 165 -17.14 -12.55 8.13
N ALA A 166 -16.16 -13.12 7.40
CA ALA A 166 -16.40 -14.29 6.55
C ALA A 166 -17.06 -15.44 7.34
N GLY A 167 -18.10 -16.03 6.77
CA GLY A 167 -18.93 -17.05 7.42
C GLY A 167 -19.94 -16.52 8.45
N GLN A 168 -19.88 -15.24 8.82
CA GLN A 168 -20.81 -14.62 9.77
C GLN A 168 -21.80 -13.69 9.07
N LEU A 169 -22.93 -13.43 9.70
CA LEU A 169 -23.92 -12.48 9.23
C LEU A 169 -23.44 -11.05 9.48
N VAL A 170 -23.42 -10.25 8.43
CA VAL A 170 -23.27 -8.78 8.51
C VAL A 170 -24.63 -8.16 8.25
N THR A 171 -25.14 -7.42 9.21
CA THR A 171 -26.48 -6.83 9.16
C THR A 171 -26.52 -5.62 8.21
N HIS A 172 -27.73 -5.27 7.76
CA HIS A 172 -27.94 -4.07 6.94
C HIS A 172 -27.44 -2.80 7.65
N ASP A 173 -27.68 -2.69 8.97
CA ASP A 173 -27.28 -1.51 9.75
C ASP A 173 -25.76 -1.41 9.85
N GLU A 174 -25.05 -2.52 10.11
CA GLU A 174 -23.58 -2.55 10.10
C GLU A 174 -23.00 -2.16 8.73
N ILE A 175 -23.64 -2.61 7.64
CA ILE A 175 -23.21 -2.23 6.29
C ILE A 175 -23.42 -0.73 6.05
N ILE A 176 -24.59 -0.19 6.43
CA ILE A 176 -24.90 1.23 6.26
C ILE A 176 -23.92 2.08 7.06
N GLU A 177 -23.71 1.73 8.32
CA GLU A 177 -22.79 2.46 9.21
C GLU A 177 -21.36 2.45 8.67
N ALA A 178 -20.85 1.29 8.26
CA ALA A 178 -19.48 1.15 7.77
C ALA A 178 -19.22 1.89 6.45
N ILE A 179 -20.21 1.94 5.54
CA ILE A 179 -20.03 2.49 4.19
C ILE A 179 -20.47 3.93 4.07
N TRP A 180 -21.54 4.34 4.79
CA TRP A 180 -22.14 5.68 4.67
C TRP A 180 -22.11 6.50 5.97
N GLY A 181 -21.81 5.87 7.12
CA GLY A 181 -21.77 6.51 8.45
C GLY A 181 -23.14 6.54 9.15
N LEU A 182 -23.10 6.77 10.47
CA LEU A 182 -24.24 6.69 11.40
C LEU A 182 -25.46 7.61 11.09
N ASN A 183 -25.30 8.65 10.27
CA ASN A 183 -26.36 9.63 9.97
C ASN A 183 -26.80 9.61 8.50
N SER A 184 -26.58 8.52 7.79
CA SER A 184 -26.96 8.45 6.37
C SER A 184 -28.41 8.05 6.18
N ASN A 185 -29.18 8.83 5.40
CA ASN A 185 -30.52 8.47 4.93
C ASN A 185 -30.49 7.48 3.76
N VAL A 186 -29.48 6.58 3.71
CA VAL A 186 -29.31 5.62 2.64
C VAL A 186 -30.19 4.39 2.91
N GLY A 187 -31.14 4.14 2.01
CA GLY A 187 -32.02 2.97 2.13
C GLY A 187 -31.33 1.67 1.66
N ASN A 188 -31.88 0.52 2.08
CA ASN A 188 -31.40 -0.84 1.75
C ASN A 188 -31.26 -1.11 0.23
N GLY A 189 -31.95 -0.34 -0.63
CA GLY A 189 -31.84 -0.46 -2.08
C GLY A 189 -30.43 -0.25 -2.64
N ASN A 190 -29.63 0.59 -1.99
CA ASN A 190 -28.24 0.83 -2.41
C ASN A 190 -27.35 -0.38 -2.10
N ILE A 191 -27.56 -1.05 -0.95
CA ILE A 191 -26.81 -2.26 -0.58
C ILE A 191 -27.04 -3.36 -1.62
N LEU A 192 -28.29 -3.56 -2.05
CA LEU A 192 -28.67 -4.57 -3.07
C LEU A 192 -27.85 -4.39 -4.36
N ASN A 193 -27.65 -3.14 -4.82
CA ASN A 193 -26.90 -2.85 -6.02
C ASN A 193 -25.40 -3.23 -5.86
N TYR A 194 -24.78 -2.88 -4.73
CA TYR A 194 -23.36 -3.22 -4.50
C TYR A 194 -23.17 -4.73 -4.30
N VAL A 195 -24.08 -5.41 -3.62
CA VAL A 195 -24.08 -6.88 -3.52
C VAL A 195 -24.21 -7.52 -4.90
N TYR A 196 -25.09 -7.00 -5.76
CA TYR A 196 -25.23 -7.47 -7.14
C TYR A 196 -23.94 -7.30 -7.93
N PHE A 197 -23.29 -6.12 -7.84
CA PHE A 197 -22.03 -5.88 -8.50
C PHE A 197 -20.92 -6.80 -8.00
N LEU A 198 -20.74 -6.96 -6.68
CA LEU A 198 -19.76 -7.87 -6.11
C LEU A 198 -19.99 -9.32 -6.53
N ARG A 199 -21.23 -9.79 -6.57
CA ARG A 199 -21.55 -11.13 -7.10
C ARG A 199 -21.09 -11.30 -8.55
N ASN A 200 -21.27 -10.27 -9.38
CA ASN A 200 -20.79 -10.29 -10.76
C ASN A 200 -19.26 -10.28 -10.82
N ARG A 201 -18.57 -9.48 -9.97
CA ARG A 201 -17.09 -9.48 -9.89
C ARG A 201 -16.55 -10.87 -9.54
N LEU A 202 -17.11 -11.51 -8.51
CA LEU A 202 -16.73 -12.89 -8.10
C LEU A 202 -16.96 -13.90 -9.23
N LYS A 203 -18.07 -13.79 -9.96
CA LYS A 203 -18.32 -14.63 -11.15
C LYS A 203 -17.32 -14.40 -12.27
N THR A 204 -16.89 -13.15 -12.51
CA THR A 204 -15.92 -12.82 -13.57
C THR A 204 -14.60 -13.51 -13.37
N ILE A 205 -14.17 -13.73 -12.12
CA ILE A 205 -12.94 -14.44 -11.78
C ILE A 205 -13.17 -15.94 -11.50
N ASN A 206 -14.34 -16.45 -11.79
CA ASN A 206 -14.73 -17.86 -11.54
C ASN A 206 -14.51 -18.34 -10.10
N SER A 207 -14.73 -17.45 -9.11
CA SER A 207 -14.59 -17.78 -7.70
C SER A 207 -15.74 -18.64 -7.18
N ARG A 208 -15.42 -19.48 -6.18
CA ARG A 208 -16.40 -20.26 -5.41
C ARG A 208 -17.03 -19.45 -4.27
N LEU A 209 -16.53 -18.25 -4.01
CA LEU A 209 -17.09 -17.38 -2.99
C LEU A 209 -18.48 -16.88 -3.43
N VAL A 210 -19.42 -16.95 -2.50
CA VAL A 210 -20.80 -16.51 -2.71
C VAL A 210 -21.25 -15.58 -1.59
N ILE A 211 -21.86 -14.46 -1.97
CA ILE A 211 -22.53 -13.57 -1.01
C ILE A 211 -23.99 -14.04 -0.88
N LYS A 212 -24.31 -14.69 0.24
CA LYS A 212 -25.68 -15.14 0.56
C LYS A 212 -26.45 -14.04 1.29
N GLY A 213 -27.68 -13.80 0.87
CA GLY A 213 -28.59 -12.91 1.58
C GLY A 213 -29.40 -13.67 2.63
N VAL A 214 -29.51 -13.09 3.82
CA VAL A 214 -30.42 -13.54 4.87
C VAL A 214 -31.62 -12.59 4.91
N TYR A 215 -32.79 -13.11 4.62
CA TYR A 215 -33.99 -12.28 4.45
C TYR A 215 -34.26 -11.36 5.65
N GLY A 216 -34.40 -10.07 5.37
CA GLY A 216 -34.64 -9.02 6.37
C GLY A 216 -33.49 -8.70 7.30
N SER A 217 -32.35 -9.42 7.22
CA SER A 217 -31.26 -9.30 8.20
C SER A 217 -29.96 -8.74 7.62
N GLY A 218 -29.45 -9.29 6.51
CA GLY A 218 -28.16 -8.86 5.95
C GLY A 218 -27.57 -9.88 5.00
N TYR A 219 -26.22 -9.94 4.97
CA TYR A 219 -25.46 -10.77 4.03
C TYR A 219 -24.33 -11.52 4.73
N THR A 220 -23.96 -12.66 4.14
CA THR A 220 -22.82 -13.50 4.59
C THR A 220 -21.96 -13.85 3.39
N LEU A 221 -20.64 -13.75 3.51
CA LEU A 221 -19.69 -14.26 2.52
C LEU A 221 -19.31 -15.68 2.90
N VAL A 222 -19.49 -16.64 1.98
CA VAL A 222 -19.20 -18.06 2.22
C VAL A 222 -18.42 -18.67 1.06
N ASP A 223 -17.55 -19.65 1.35
CA ASP A 223 -16.91 -20.49 0.33
C ASP A 223 -17.76 -21.76 0.11
N GLU A 224 -18.30 -21.95 -1.09
CA GLU A 224 -19.08 -23.17 -1.43
C GLU A 224 -18.19 -24.42 -1.67
N GLY A 225 -16.85 -24.24 -1.67
CA GLY A 225 -15.89 -25.34 -1.69
C GLY A 225 -15.65 -25.99 -0.32
N GLU A 226 -15.89 -25.28 0.77
CA GLU A 226 -15.90 -25.86 2.11
C GLU A 226 -17.20 -26.64 2.32
N LYS A 227 -17.18 -27.94 2.01
CA LYS A 227 -18.25 -28.85 2.46
C LYS A 227 -18.30 -28.75 3.98
N THR A 228 -19.37 -28.18 4.49
CA THR A 228 -19.72 -28.21 5.92
C THR A 228 -19.47 -29.62 6.45
N LYS A 229 -18.42 -29.78 7.29
CA LYS A 229 -18.34 -30.99 8.13
C LYS A 229 -19.44 -30.83 9.16
N VAL A 230 -20.55 -31.52 8.92
CA VAL A 230 -21.61 -31.80 9.91
C VAL A 230 -21.02 -32.76 10.94
#